data_4749cdf2b38400e8540c5132aff2b8c0
#
_entry.id   4749cdf2b38400e8540c5132aff2b8c0
#
_cell.length_a   1.000
_cell.length_b   1.000
_cell.length_c   1.000
_cell.angle_alpha   90.00
_cell.angle_beta   90.00
_cell.angle_gamma   90.00
#
_symmetry.space_group_name_H-M   'P 1'
#
loop_
_entity.id
_entity.type
_entity.pdbx_description
1 polymer ?
#
loop_
_entity_poly.entity_id
_entity_poly.type
_entity_poly.pdbx_seq_one_letter_code
_entity_poly.pdbx_strand_id
1 'polypeptide(L)'
;MKTNNKSGVFAALRMAARAHYPLTVGTLLCVAASVIASLLPPLLLARIIDGLAAGLPLTIWAVLVYFASLALEGVLSSAQESLLVLFGQKMTHALRSEMSHKLTQLPARTLVDQNPGEVAARFSGDVDTVEALFTSGIISMVADACRILSIMAVIAAKNPGLALILLLVLPLFAVFTRRVQRRMLAAQLDNRRAVAAVSGQVPETLHNIRTIRALGMEQYMERRYDRCIGAGYAAMERTNFYDAVYSPAVLLLNAVVVGIVMLLSASGNAVVLELFGMSVGTSVAVINYISRIFAPIESLGMEVQTIQSAMAGVKRIDAFLAQPEREISAQRTRAARGDVELSHVTFGYGKKHVLNDFSMTVKQGEQVTLIGR
;
A
#
# COMPACT_ATOMS: atom_id res chain seq x y z
N MET A 1 -5.24 -34.59 -17.99
CA MET A 1 -5.33 -33.15 -18.33
C MET A 1 -4.28 -32.43 -17.48
N LYS A 2 -3.21 -31.92 -18.10
CA LYS A 2 -2.11 -31.24 -17.41
C LYS A 2 -2.66 -29.94 -16.83
N THR A 3 -2.88 -29.88 -15.54
CA THR A 3 -3.18 -28.63 -14.82
C THR A 3 -1.93 -27.75 -14.88
N ASN A 4 -2.05 -26.73 -15.69
CA ASN A 4 -1.01 -25.71 -15.89
C ASN A 4 -0.90 -24.92 -14.60
N ASN A 5 0.06 -25.28 -13.75
CA ASN A 5 0.33 -24.72 -12.42
C ASN A 5 0.92 -23.28 -12.54
N LYS A 6 0.10 -22.33 -12.99
CA LYS A 6 0.38 -20.89 -13.04
C LYS A 6 -0.67 -20.09 -12.27
N SER A 7 -1.23 -20.64 -11.21
CA SER A 7 -2.11 -19.92 -10.29
C SER A 7 -1.27 -19.20 -9.22
N GLY A 8 -0.63 -18.12 -9.60
CA GLY A 8 -0.03 -17.19 -8.67
C GLY A 8 -0.91 -15.94 -8.53
N VAL A 9 -0.70 -15.15 -7.50
CA VAL A 9 -1.41 -13.87 -7.26
C VAL A 9 -1.47 -13.02 -8.53
N PHE A 10 -0.37 -12.86 -9.25
CA PHE A 10 -0.35 -12.08 -10.49
C PHE A 10 -1.21 -12.69 -11.63
N ALA A 11 -1.36 -14.00 -11.68
CA ALA A 11 -2.25 -14.62 -12.67
C ALA A 11 -3.72 -14.36 -12.34
N ALA A 12 -4.11 -14.50 -11.06
CA ALA A 12 -5.45 -14.17 -10.58
C ALA A 12 -5.79 -12.69 -10.83
N LEU A 13 -4.89 -11.79 -10.50
CA LEU A 13 -5.05 -10.36 -10.71
C LEU A 13 -5.14 -9.98 -12.19
N ARG A 14 -4.34 -10.61 -13.05
CA ARG A 14 -4.43 -10.41 -14.51
C ARG A 14 -5.76 -10.88 -15.08
N MET A 15 -6.28 -12.01 -14.61
CA MET A 15 -7.60 -12.49 -15.00
C MET A 15 -8.71 -11.54 -14.55
N ALA A 16 -8.64 -11.06 -13.30
CA ALA A 16 -9.58 -10.08 -12.76
C ALA A 16 -9.55 -8.75 -13.54
N ALA A 17 -8.36 -8.24 -13.86
CA ALA A 17 -8.19 -7.02 -14.66
C ALA A 17 -8.77 -7.17 -16.07
N ARG A 18 -8.65 -8.34 -16.67
CA ARG A 18 -9.27 -8.66 -17.97
C ARG A 18 -10.79 -8.80 -17.88
N ALA A 19 -11.29 -9.44 -16.83
CA ALA A 19 -12.71 -9.58 -16.59
C ALA A 19 -13.40 -8.22 -16.40
N HIS A 20 -12.69 -7.26 -15.79
CA HIS A 20 -13.14 -5.88 -15.57
C HIS A 20 -12.42 -4.88 -16.49
N TYR A 21 -12.20 -5.24 -17.76
CA TYR A 21 -11.47 -4.42 -18.74
C TYR A 21 -11.96 -2.95 -18.79
N PRO A 22 -13.28 -2.64 -18.86
CA PRO A 22 -13.71 -1.26 -18.93
C PRO A 22 -13.32 -0.44 -17.69
N LEU A 23 -13.37 -1.04 -16.49
CA LEU A 23 -12.91 -0.40 -15.26
C LEU A 23 -11.39 -0.14 -15.30
N THR A 24 -10.61 -1.13 -15.74
CA THR A 24 -9.15 -1.01 -15.85
C THR A 24 -8.75 0.12 -16.80
N VAL A 25 -9.34 0.15 -17.99
CA VAL A 25 -9.09 1.21 -18.98
C VAL A 25 -9.60 2.56 -18.50
N GLY A 26 -10.80 2.59 -17.92
CA GLY A 26 -11.39 3.80 -17.33
C GLY A 26 -10.50 4.42 -16.24
N THR A 27 -9.95 3.60 -15.35
CA THR A 27 -9.01 4.04 -14.31
C THR A 27 -7.74 4.64 -14.92
N LEU A 28 -7.12 3.98 -15.90
CA LEU A 28 -5.91 4.48 -16.55
C LEU A 28 -6.16 5.79 -17.32
N LEU A 29 -7.28 5.88 -18.02
CA LEU A 29 -7.67 7.11 -18.73
C LEU A 29 -7.96 8.25 -17.75
N CYS A 30 -8.62 7.97 -16.64
CA CYS A 30 -8.91 8.96 -15.62
C CYS A 30 -7.62 9.47 -14.95
N VAL A 31 -6.66 8.59 -14.67
CA VAL A 31 -5.32 8.97 -14.16
C VAL A 31 -4.61 9.89 -15.15
N ALA A 32 -4.58 9.54 -16.43
CA ALA A 32 -3.96 10.37 -17.46
C ALA A 32 -4.68 11.74 -17.59
N ALA A 33 -6.02 11.75 -17.59
CA ALA A 33 -6.81 12.97 -17.65
C ALA A 33 -6.59 13.87 -16.43
N SER A 34 -6.49 13.30 -15.22
CA SER A 34 -6.20 14.03 -13.98
C SER A 34 -4.83 14.68 -14.01
N VAL A 35 -3.80 13.98 -14.51
CA VAL A 35 -2.45 14.53 -14.65
C VAL A 35 -2.46 15.71 -15.63
N ILE A 36 -3.14 15.58 -16.78
CA ILE A 36 -3.24 16.66 -17.77
C ILE A 36 -4.03 17.85 -17.19
N ALA A 37 -5.17 17.59 -16.54
CA ALA A 37 -6.00 18.63 -15.97
C ALA A 37 -5.26 19.44 -14.88
N SER A 38 -4.39 18.80 -14.10
CA SER A 38 -3.60 19.47 -13.06
C SER A 38 -2.61 20.54 -13.60
N LEU A 39 -2.30 20.50 -14.90
CA LEU A 39 -1.43 21.49 -15.54
C LEU A 39 -2.20 22.74 -15.98
N LEU A 40 -3.52 22.68 -16.13
CA LEU A 40 -4.32 23.77 -16.70
C LEU A 40 -4.44 25.01 -15.80
N PRO A 41 -4.76 24.89 -14.49
CA PRO A 41 -4.98 26.06 -13.64
C PRO A 41 -3.77 27.01 -13.56
N PRO A 42 -2.52 26.54 -13.33
CA PRO A 42 -1.37 27.44 -13.31
C PRO A 42 -1.12 28.14 -14.65
N LEU A 43 -1.37 27.44 -15.79
CA LEU A 43 -1.21 28.04 -17.12
C LEU A 43 -2.26 29.12 -17.41
N LEU A 44 -3.50 28.88 -17.00
CA LEU A 44 -4.58 29.85 -17.16
C LEU A 44 -4.36 31.06 -16.25
N LEU A 45 -3.93 30.83 -15.02
CA LEU A 45 -3.60 31.89 -14.08
C LEU A 45 -2.47 32.78 -14.63
N ALA A 46 -1.42 32.18 -15.22
CA ALA A 46 -0.34 32.92 -15.85
C ALA A 46 -0.85 33.84 -16.96
N ARG A 47 -1.72 33.35 -17.85
CA ARG A 47 -2.30 34.16 -18.93
C ARG A 47 -3.13 35.34 -18.43
N ILE A 48 -3.91 35.08 -17.33
CA ILE A 48 -4.71 36.15 -16.71
C ILE A 48 -3.81 37.24 -16.16
N ILE A 49 -2.77 36.85 -15.40
CA ILE A 49 -1.83 37.81 -14.79
C ILE A 49 -1.04 38.56 -15.85
N ASP A 50 -0.58 37.91 -16.90
CA ASP A 50 0.13 38.57 -18.02
C ASP A 50 -0.78 39.55 -18.74
N GLY A 51 -2.05 39.22 -18.97
CA GLY A 51 -3.04 40.13 -19.53
C GLY A 51 -3.25 41.38 -18.67
N LEU A 52 -3.39 41.20 -17.37
CA LEU A 52 -3.50 42.32 -16.40
C LEU A 52 -2.25 43.19 -16.38
N ALA A 53 -1.05 42.60 -16.41
CA ALA A 53 0.22 43.31 -16.46
C ALA A 53 0.39 44.10 -17.76
N ALA A 54 -0.20 43.63 -18.85
CA ALA A 54 -0.27 44.34 -20.13
C ALA A 54 -1.38 45.40 -20.18
N GLY A 55 -2.12 45.63 -19.09
CA GLY A 55 -3.18 46.64 -19.04
C GLY A 55 -4.50 46.21 -19.70
N LEU A 56 -4.64 44.93 -20.03
CA LEU A 56 -5.89 44.39 -20.57
C LEU A 56 -6.96 44.27 -19.44
N PRO A 57 -8.23 44.63 -19.73
CA PRO A 57 -9.31 44.49 -18.75
C PRO A 57 -9.57 43.02 -18.42
N LEU A 58 -9.80 42.74 -17.14
CA LEU A 58 -10.14 41.40 -16.70
C LEU A 58 -11.50 40.99 -17.28
N THR A 59 -11.49 40.01 -18.17
CA THR A 59 -12.71 39.49 -18.76
C THR A 59 -13.34 38.45 -17.82
N ILE A 60 -14.63 38.56 -17.54
CA ILE A 60 -15.34 37.60 -16.67
C ILE A 60 -15.22 36.16 -17.15
N TRP A 61 -15.13 35.96 -18.48
CA TRP A 61 -14.90 34.65 -19.09
C TRP A 61 -13.54 34.05 -18.72
N ALA A 62 -12.48 34.83 -18.59
CA ALA A 62 -11.17 34.34 -18.17
C ALA A 62 -11.22 33.81 -16.73
N VAL A 63 -11.96 34.52 -15.86
CA VAL A 63 -12.18 34.08 -14.47
C VAL A 63 -13.01 32.81 -14.41
N LEU A 64 -14.10 32.74 -15.19
CA LEU A 64 -14.95 31.55 -15.25
C LEU A 64 -14.19 30.33 -15.77
N VAL A 65 -13.39 30.47 -16.82
CA VAL A 65 -12.56 29.39 -17.37
C VAL A 65 -11.52 28.92 -16.35
N TYR A 66 -10.93 29.83 -15.59
CA TYR A 66 -9.99 29.47 -14.50
C TYR A 66 -10.69 28.65 -13.41
N PHE A 67 -11.84 29.10 -12.89
CA PHE A 67 -12.60 28.35 -11.91
C PHE A 67 -13.12 27.02 -12.46
N ALA A 68 -13.55 26.98 -13.72
CA ALA A 68 -13.93 25.75 -14.39
C ALA A 68 -12.77 24.74 -14.47
N SER A 69 -11.53 25.23 -14.72
CA SER A 69 -10.34 24.36 -14.73
C SER A 69 -10.00 23.81 -13.35
N LEU A 70 -10.18 24.60 -12.28
CA LEU A 70 -10.01 24.13 -10.90
C LEU A 70 -11.10 23.07 -10.53
N ALA A 71 -12.35 23.33 -10.92
CA ALA A 71 -13.43 22.38 -10.70
C ALA A 71 -13.18 21.07 -11.47
N LEU A 72 -12.73 21.16 -12.73
CA LEU A 72 -12.38 20.00 -13.55
C LEU A 72 -11.22 19.20 -12.94
N GLU A 73 -10.16 19.87 -12.47
CA GLU A 73 -9.04 19.22 -11.75
C GLU A 73 -9.57 18.48 -10.51
N GLY A 74 -10.40 19.12 -9.69
CA GLY A 74 -10.97 18.53 -8.49
C GLY A 74 -11.87 17.33 -8.78
N VAL A 75 -12.76 17.43 -9.77
CA VAL A 75 -13.65 16.32 -10.17
C VAL A 75 -12.84 15.14 -10.72
N LEU A 76 -11.86 15.39 -11.59
CA LEU A 76 -11.01 14.31 -12.13
C LEU A 76 -10.13 13.67 -11.07
N SER A 77 -9.60 14.44 -10.12
CA SER A 77 -8.84 13.91 -8.99
C SER A 77 -9.70 13.02 -8.10
N SER A 78 -10.92 13.46 -7.75
CA SER A 78 -11.86 12.66 -6.95
C SER A 78 -12.35 11.42 -7.70
N ALA A 79 -12.58 11.53 -9.00
CA ALA A 79 -12.94 10.39 -9.84
C ALA A 79 -11.78 9.38 -9.94
N GLN A 80 -10.54 9.86 -10.10
CA GLN A 80 -9.34 9.03 -10.08
C GLN A 80 -9.24 8.23 -8.79
N GLU A 81 -9.35 8.88 -7.63
CA GLU A 81 -9.27 8.24 -6.32
C GLU A 81 -10.38 7.18 -6.16
N SER A 82 -11.61 7.54 -6.50
CA SER A 82 -12.77 6.62 -6.44
C SER A 82 -12.59 5.40 -7.34
N LEU A 83 -12.11 5.60 -8.57
CA LEU A 83 -11.84 4.50 -9.51
C LEU A 83 -10.70 3.60 -9.05
N LEU A 84 -9.64 4.16 -8.45
CA LEU A 84 -8.53 3.39 -7.87
C LEU A 84 -9.01 2.49 -6.73
N VAL A 85 -9.85 3.03 -5.83
CA VAL A 85 -10.44 2.25 -4.73
C VAL A 85 -11.34 1.13 -5.28
N LEU A 86 -12.25 1.44 -6.22
CA LEU A 86 -13.10 0.43 -6.85
C LEU A 86 -12.31 -0.65 -7.56
N PHE A 87 -11.24 -0.26 -8.27
CA PHE A 87 -10.34 -1.20 -8.93
C PHE A 87 -9.65 -2.10 -7.92
N GLY A 88 -9.07 -1.53 -6.84
CA GLY A 88 -8.46 -2.27 -5.75
C GLY A 88 -9.41 -3.28 -5.13
N GLN A 89 -10.63 -2.88 -4.80
CA GLN A 89 -11.66 -3.76 -4.24
C GLN A 89 -12.04 -4.92 -5.18
N LYS A 90 -12.14 -4.68 -6.50
CA LYS A 90 -12.40 -5.76 -7.47
C LYS A 90 -11.26 -6.76 -7.54
N MET A 91 -10.02 -6.28 -7.50
CA MET A 91 -8.84 -7.14 -7.48
C MET A 91 -8.79 -7.97 -6.18
N THR A 92 -9.05 -7.33 -5.04
CA THR A 92 -9.11 -7.97 -3.72
C THR A 92 -10.20 -9.03 -3.64
N HIS A 93 -11.40 -8.71 -4.15
CA HIS A 93 -12.50 -9.68 -4.20
C HIS A 93 -12.11 -10.94 -5.02
N ALA A 94 -11.53 -10.75 -6.21
CA ALA A 94 -11.10 -11.88 -7.03
C ALA A 94 -10.03 -12.73 -6.33
N LEU A 95 -9.08 -12.10 -5.66
CA LEU A 95 -8.03 -12.79 -4.91
C LEU A 95 -8.59 -13.58 -3.72
N ARG A 96 -9.49 -12.97 -2.94
CA ARG A 96 -10.17 -13.67 -1.83
C ARG A 96 -11.00 -14.86 -2.31
N SER A 97 -11.68 -14.72 -3.46
CA SER A 97 -12.44 -15.80 -4.07
C SER A 97 -11.54 -16.96 -4.46
N GLU A 98 -10.39 -16.69 -5.10
CA GLU A 98 -9.42 -17.70 -5.48
C GLU A 98 -8.82 -18.41 -4.26
N MET A 99 -8.45 -17.64 -3.22
CA MET A 99 -7.96 -18.19 -1.96
C MET A 99 -9.02 -19.04 -1.25
N SER A 100 -10.29 -18.62 -1.25
CA SER A 100 -11.40 -19.39 -0.69
C SER A 100 -11.61 -20.69 -1.45
N HIS A 101 -11.57 -20.65 -2.78
CA HIS A 101 -11.63 -21.85 -3.62
C HIS A 101 -10.48 -22.80 -3.28
N LYS A 102 -9.25 -22.28 -3.19
CA LYS A 102 -8.08 -23.07 -2.80
C LYS A 102 -8.23 -23.70 -1.43
N LEU A 103 -8.74 -22.93 -0.44
CA LEU A 103 -8.94 -23.42 0.93
C LEU A 103 -9.84 -24.66 0.96
N THR A 104 -10.92 -24.68 0.16
CA THR A 104 -11.84 -25.84 0.09
C THR A 104 -11.24 -27.05 -0.59
N GLN A 105 -10.15 -26.87 -1.34
CA GLN A 105 -9.47 -27.95 -2.06
C GLN A 105 -8.26 -28.52 -1.30
N LEU A 106 -7.84 -27.88 -0.18
CA LEU A 106 -6.72 -28.37 0.59
C LEU A 106 -7.05 -29.68 1.34
N PRO A 107 -6.08 -30.59 1.49
CA PRO A 107 -6.23 -31.76 2.32
C PRO A 107 -6.47 -31.39 3.78
N ALA A 108 -7.31 -32.15 4.49
CA ALA A 108 -7.61 -31.91 5.92
C ALA A 108 -6.34 -31.88 6.79
N ARG A 109 -5.36 -32.72 6.50
CA ARG A 109 -4.07 -32.75 7.19
C ARG A 109 -3.36 -31.40 7.10
N THR A 110 -3.32 -30.79 5.93
CA THR A 110 -2.67 -29.50 5.71
C THR A 110 -3.38 -28.37 6.48
N LEU A 111 -4.70 -28.48 6.65
CA LEU A 111 -5.50 -27.50 7.40
C LEU A 111 -5.31 -27.64 8.92
N VAL A 112 -5.23 -28.87 9.43
CA VAL A 112 -5.03 -29.14 10.87
C VAL A 112 -3.64 -28.71 11.33
N ASP A 113 -2.62 -28.86 10.48
CA ASP A 113 -1.24 -28.48 10.79
C ASP A 113 -0.99 -26.98 10.72
N GLN A 114 -1.92 -26.18 10.16
CA GLN A 114 -1.78 -24.72 10.06
C GLN A 114 -2.40 -24.01 11.27
N ASN A 115 -1.75 -22.92 11.70
CA ASN A 115 -2.33 -22.05 12.70
C ASN A 115 -3.53 -21.27 12.10
N PRO A 116 -4.76 -21.43 12.63
CA PRO A 116 -5.95 -20.75 12.09
C PRO A 116 -5.80 -19.22 12.04
N GLY A 117 -5.07 -18.63 13.00
CA GLY A 117 -4.79 -17.20 13.05
C GLY A 117 -3.92 -16.72 11.89
N GLU A 118 -2.94 -17.52 11.45
CA GLU A 118 -2.11 -17.20 10.30
C GLU A 118 -2.90 -17.29 8.98
N VAL A 119 -3.76 -18.29 8.86
CA VAL A 119 -4.65 -18.41 7.70
C VAL A 119 -5.59 -17.22 7.65
N ALA A 120 -6.24 -16.85 8.75
CA ALA A 120 -7.10 -15.68 8.83
C ALA A 120 -6.35 -14.38 8.48
N ALA A 121 -5.11 -14.20 8.98
CA ALA A 121 -4.29 -13.04 8.67
C ALA A 121 -3.93 -12.92 7.18
N ARG A 122 -3.78 -14.05 6.46
CA ARG A 122 -3.57 -14.05 4.99
C ARG A 122 -4.81 -13.56 4.26
N PHE A 123 -6.01 -13.99 4.67
CA PHE A 123 -7.27 -13.60 4.04
C PHE A 123 -7.67 -12.14 4.30
N SER A 124 -7.21 -11.53 5.40
CA SER A 124 -7.44 -10.12 5.72
C SER A 124 -6.19 -9.29 5.40
N GLY A 125 -5.21 -9.28 6.29
CA GLY A 125 -4.08 -8.35 6.25
C GLY A 125 -3.19 -8.47 5.01
N ASP A 126 -2.86 -9.69 4.54
CA ASP A 126 -2.02 -9.85 3.36
C ASP A 126 -2.76 -9.41 2.09
N VAL A 127 -4.06 -9.71 1.99
CA VAL A 127 -4.88 -9.30 0.85
C VAL A 127 -5.06 -7.77 0.85
N ASP A 128 -5.25 -7.13 2.01
CA ASP A 128 -5.34 -5.67 2.13
C ASP A 128 -4.02 -4.98 1.72
N THR A 129 -2.86 -5.61 2.01
CA THR A 129 -1.58 -5.08 1.50
C THR A 129 -1.46 -5.20 -0.01
N VAL A 130 -2.04 -6.23 -0.63
CA VAL A 130 -2.11 -6.36 -2.10
C VAL A 130 -3.06 -5.31 -2.69
N GLU A 131 -4.16 -4.95 -2.02
CA GLU A 131 -5.03 -3.84 -2.42
C GLU A 131 -4.25 -2.52 -2.45
N ALA A 132 -3.50 -2.24 -1.38
CA ALA A 132 -2.66 -1.05 -1.29
C ALA A 132 -1.63 -0.97 -2.43
N LEU A 133 -1.18 -2.10 -3.00
CA LEU A 133 -0.29 -2.13 -4.17
C LEU A 133 -0.90 -1.42 -5.38
N PHE A 134 -2.21 -1.54 -5.57
CA PHE A 134 -2.91 -0.94 -6.72
C PHE A 134 -3.45 0.45 -6.41
N THR A 135 -3.90 0.72 -5.19
CA THR A 135 -4.49 2.01 -4.81
C THR A 135 -3.43 3.07 -4.52
N SER A 136 -2.46 2.77 -3.66
CA SER A 136 -1.42 3.70 -3.20
C SER A 136 0.02 3.23 -3.49
N GLY A 137 0.17 2.25 -4.36
CA GLY A 137 1.48 1.71 -4.75
C GLY A 137 1.82 2.01 -6.21
N ILE A 138 1.72 1.01 -7.08
CA ILE A 138 2.23 1.09 -8.46
C ILE A 138 1.52 2.18 -9.28
N ILE A 139 0.18 2.25 -9.22
CA ILE A 139 -0.57 3.19 -10.07
C ILE A 139 -0.33 4.63 -9.62
N SER A 140 -0.33 4.88 -8.31
CA SER A 140 0.00 6.20 -7.75
C SER A 140 1.42 6.61 -8.09
N MET A 141 2.40 5.70 -7.93
CA MET A 141 3.80 5.95 -8.28
C MET A 141 3.97 6.35 -9.75
N VAL A 142 3.29 5.66 -10.68
CA VAL A 142 3.32 6.01 -12.09
C VAL A 142 2.64 7.37 -12.33
N ALA A 143 1.49 7.62 -11.69
CA ALA A 143 0.78 8.90 -11.80
C ALA A 143 1.64 10.07 -11.30
N ASP A 144 2.30 9.92 -10.16
CA ASP A 144 3.16 10.93 -9.58
C ASP A 144 4.43 11.16 -10.41
N ALA A 145 5.03 10.11 -10.94
CA ALA A 145 6.14 10.22 -11.90
C ALA A 145 5.71 10.96 -13.18
N CYS A 146 4.55 10.61 -13.74
CA CYS A 146 3.99 11.32 -14.90
C CYS A 146 3.71 12.80 -14.59
N ARG A 147 3.18 13.09 -13.39
CA ARG A 147 2.94 14.47 -12.94
C ARG A 147 4.22 15.29 -12.87
N ILE A 148 5.28 14.74 -12.23
CA ILE A 148 6.60 15.39 -12.16
C ILE A 148 7.14 15.64 -13.57
N LEU A 149 7.14 14.62 -14.43
CA LEU A 149 7.64 14.75 -15.81
C LEU A 149 6.84 15.76 -16.61
N SER A 150 5.52 15.78 -16.50
CA SER A 150 4.65 16.73 -17.19
C SER A 150 4.90 18.17 -16.74
N ILE A 151 5.02 18.40 -15.43
CA ILE A 151 5.35 19.71 -14.88
C ILE A 151 6.74 20.16 -15.36
N MET A 152 7.74 19.27 -15.30
CA MET A 152 9.09 19.58 -15.80
C MET A 152 9.09 19.92 -17.28
N ALA A 153 8.32 19.19 -18.10
CA ALA A 153 8.18 19.49 -19.53
C ALA A 153 7.55 20.87 -19.77
N VAL A 154 6.51 21.23 -19.02
CA VAL A 154 5.87 22.56 -19.12
C VAL A 154 6.84 23.67 -18.70
N ILE A 155 7.59 23.50 -17.61
CA ILE A 155 8.59 24.46 -17.16
C ILE A 155 9.71 24.59 -18.19
N ALA A 156 10.21 23.48 -18.75
CA ALA A 156 11.26 23.49 -19.78
C ALA A 156 10.82 24.20 -21.05
N ALA A 157 9.56 24.01 -21.45
CA ALA A 157 8.99 24.71 -22.62
C ALA A 157 8.81 26.22 -22.40
N LYS A 158 8.59 26.63 -21.14
CA LYS A 158 8.43 28.05 -20.79
C LYS A 158 9.74 28.73 -20.44
N ASN A 159 10.61 28.05 -19.72
CA ASN A 159 11.89 28.58 -19.29
C ASN A 159 12.94 27.45 -19.12
N PRO A 160 13.81 27.21 -20.08
CA PRO A 160 14.81 26.14 -20.04
C PRO A 160 15.84 26.33 -18.91
N GLY A 161 16.17 27.56 -18.54
CA GLY A 161 17.12 27.85 -17.45
C GLY A 161 16.57 27.38 -16.10
N LEU A 162 15.30 27.65 -15.82
CA LEU A 162 14.64 27.14 -14.60
C LEU A 162 14.48 25.64 -14.60
N ALA A 163 14.19 25.05 -15.74
CA ALA A 163 14.13 23.59 -15.85
C ALA A 163 15.48 22.96 -15.47
N LEU A 164 16.59 23.57 -15.86
CA LEU A 164 17.93 23.10 -15.49
C LEU A 164 18.19 23.21 -13.99
N ILE A 165 17.80 24.34 -13.36
CA ILE A 165 17.91 24.50 -11.90
C ILE A 165 17.08 23.44 -11.18
N LEU A 166 15.82 23.24 -11.60
CA LEU A 166 14.96 22.22 -11.01
C LEU A 166 15.52 20.82 -11.22
N LEU A 167 16.05 20.51 -12.39
CA LEU A 167 16.68 19.23 -12.68
C LEU A 167 17.87 18.94 -11.73
N LEU A 168 18.56 19.98 -11.26
CA LEU A 168 19.64 19.86 -10.27
C LEU A 168 19.10 19.76 -8.84
N VAL A 169 18.07 20.53 -8.50
CA VAL A 169 17.51 20.58 -7.14
C VAL A 169 16.66 19.34 -6.82
N LEU A 170 15.89 18.84 -7.80
CA LEU A 170 15.01 17.67 -7.58
C LEU A 170 15.74 16.42 -7.08
N PRO A 171 16.85 15.97 -7.67
CA PRO A 171 17.58 14.81 -7.15
C PRO A 171 18.16 15.06 -5.75
N LEU A 172 18.62 16.29 -5.46
CA LEU A 172 19.09 16.65 -4.12
C LEU A 172 17.96 16.55 -3.11
N PHE A 173 16.79 17.07 -3.46
CA PHE A 173 15.57 16.97 -2.64
C PHE A 173 15.13 15.49 -2.46
N ALA A 174 15.13 14.72 -3.52
CA ALA A 174 14.77 13.30 -3.47
C ALA A 174 15.73 12.51 -2.54
N VAL A 175 17.04 12.80 -2.59
CA VAL A 175 18.02 12.18 -1.68
C VAL A 175 17.78 12.61 -0.23
N PHE A 176 17.50 13.89 0.01
CA PHE A 176 17.15 14.41 1.35
C PHE A 176 15.91 13.71 1.89
N THR A 177 14.80 13.75 1.15
CA THR A 177 13.54 13.10 1.49
C THR A 177 13.74 11.60 1.79
N ARG A 178 14.45 10.89 0.91
CA ARG A 178 14.72 9.46 1.11
C ARG A 178 15.55 9.17 2.37
N ARG A 179 16.49 10.04 2.73
CA ARG A 179 17.27 9.90 3.98
C ARG A 179 16.40 10.10 5.21
N VAL A 180 15.57 11.15 5.23
CA VAL A 180 14.67 11.42 6.35
C VAL A 180 13.62 10.31 6.49
N GLN A 181 12.96 9.92 5.40
CA GLN A 181 11.95 8.85 5.41
C GLN A 181 12.52 7.51 5.89
N ARG A 182 13.76 7.16 5.53
CA ARG A 182 14.40 5.93 6.05
C ARG A 182 14.58 5.96 7.56
N ARG A 183 14.98 7.12 8.12
CA ARG A 183 15.13 7.28 9.57
C ARG A 183 13.78 7.27 10.28
N MET A 184 12.80 7.94 9.71
CA MET A 184 11.42 7.92 10.18
C MET A 184 10.82 6.51 10.20
N LEU A 185 11.01 5.74 9.12
CA LEU A 185 10.58 4.35 9.05
C LEU A 185 11.24 3.48 10.14
N ALA A 186 12.54 3.63 10.36
CA ALA A 186 13.23 2.90 11.43
C ALA A 186 12.62 3.23 12.80
N ALA A 187 12.39 4.52 13.09
CA ALA A 187 11.73 4.96 14.32
C ALA A 187 10.30 4.42 14.46
N GLN A 188 9.52 4.40 13.37
CA GLN A 188 8.17 3.80 13.37
C GLN A 188 8.19 2.29 13.64
N LEU A 189 9.16 1.56 13.09
CA LEU A 189 9.32 0.13 13.37
C LEU A 189 9.70 -0.14 14.83
N ASP A 190 10.58 0.69 15.41
CA ASP A 190 10.93 0.60 16.82
C ASP A 190 9.72 0.92 17.72
N ASN A 191 8.93 1.93 17.35
CA ASN A 191 7.67 2.24 18.05
C ASN A 191 6.68 1.08 17.98
N ARG A 192 6.48 0.47 16.82
CA ARG A 192 5.60 -0.73 16.68
C ARG A 192 6.09 -1.89 17.55
N ARG A 193 7.39 -2.13 17.63
CA ARG A 193 7.98 -3.18 18.50
C ARG A 193 7.73 -2.88 19.97
N ALA A 194 7.92 -1.63 20.38
CA ALA A 194 7.70 -1.20 21.75
C ALA A 194 6.21 -1.32 22.15
N VAL A 195 5.29 -0.87 21.27
CA VAL A 195 3.84 -1.02 21.48
C VAL A 195 3.45 -2.51 21.56
N ALA A 196 4.01 -3.35 20.70
CA ALA A 196 3.75 -4.80 20.75
C ALA A 196 4.25 -5.42 22.08
N ALA A 197 5.40 -4.97 22.59
CA ALA A 197 5.93 -5.44 23.88
C ALA A 197 5.01 -5.05 25.05
N VAL A 198 4.51 -3.80 25.07
CA VAL A 198 3.53 -3.33 26.07
C VAL A 198 2.23 -4.15 25.98
N SER A 199 1.68 -4.30 24.75
CA SER A 199 0.44 -5.05 24.52
C SER A 199 0.55 -6.53 24.89
N GLY A 200 1.72 -7.15 24.71
CA GLY A 200 1.96 -8.54 25.09
C GLY A 200 2.08 -8.74 26.60
N GLN A 201 2.52 -7.73 27.36
CA GLN A 201 2.74 -7.84 28.79
C GLN A 201 1.44 -7.90 29.61
N VAL A 202 0.37 -7.23 29.13
CA VAL A 202 -0.92 -7.22 29.85
C VAL A 202 -1.55 -8.63 29.90
N PRO A 203 -1.72 -9.36 28.79
CA PRO A 203 -2.21 -10.75 28.84
C PRO A 203 -1.30 -11.68 29.65
N GLU A 204 0.03 -11.53 29.54
CA GLU A 204 1.00 -12.31 30.33
C GLU A 204 0.78 -12.10 31.85
N THR A 205 0.61 -10.83 32.25
CA THR A 205 0.35 -10.48 33.66
C THR A 205 -0.98 -11.05 34.13
N LEU A 206 -2.05 -10.93 33.35
CA LEU A 206 -3.38 -11.47 33.69
C LEU A 206 -3.37 -13.00 33.80
N HIS A 207 -2.69 -13.68 32.88
CA HIS A 207 -2.56 -15.12 32.90
C HIS A 207 -1.82 -15.62 34.15
N ASN A 208 -0.80 -14.89 34.58
CA ASN A 208 0.04 -15.26 35.71
C ASN A 208 -0.33 -14.56 37.04
N ILE A 209 -1.47 -13.88 37.10
CA ILE A 209 -1.84 -13.03 38.26
C ILE A 209 -1.84 -13.77 39.58
N ARG A 210 -2.26 -15.06 39.63
CA ARG A 210 -2.24 -15.88 40.81
C ARG A 210 -0.82 -16.14 41.33
N THR A 211 0.11 -16.42 40.42
CA THR A 211 1.52 -16.64 40.75
C THR A 211 2.19 -15.36 41.24
N ILE A 212 1.90 -14.23 40.58
CA ILE A 212 2.43 -12.93 40.96
C ILE A 212 2.02 -12.55 42.36
N ARG A 213 0.73 -12.73 42.70
CA ARG A 213 0.20 -12.48 44.06
C ARG A 213 0.72 -13.46 45.08
N ALA A 214 0.83 -14.75 44.75
CA ALA A 214 1.35 -15.77 45.67
C ALA A 214 2.81 -15.52 46.04
N LEU A 215 3.59 -14.89 45.13
CA LEU A 215 5.00 -14.58 45.36
C LEU A 215 5.25 -13.13 45.82
N GLY A 216 4.21 -12.29 45.95
CA GLY A 216 4.35 -10.86 46.30
C GLY A 216 5.15 -10.04 45.30
N MET A 217 5.06 -10.38 44.01
CA MET A 217 5.89 -9.79 42.94
C MET A 217 5.19 -8.66 42.16
N GLU A 218 4.16 -8.02 42.75
CA GLU A 218 3.39 -6.96 42.11
C GLU A 218 4.29 -5.76 41.70
N GLN A 219 5.13 -5.30 42.62
CA GLN A 219 6.05 -4.19 42.36
C GLN A 219 7.10 -4.51 41.28
N TYR A 220 7.49 -5.78 41.16
CA TYR A 220 8.38 -6.19 40.09
C TYR A 220 7.69 -6.08 38.72
N MET A 221 6.44 -6.52 38.64
CA MET A 221 5.64 -6.47 37.41
C MET A 221 5.32 -5.02 37.02
N GLU A 222 4.99 -4.17 37.99
CA GLU A 222 4.79 -2.74 37.77
C GLU A 222 6.03 -2.09 37.16
N ARG A 223 7.20 -2.27 37.80
CA ARG A 223 8.47 -1.74 37.27
C ARG A 223 8.86 -2.31 35.90
N ARG A 224 8.51 -3.56 35.63
CA ARG A 224 8.70 -4.17 34.32
C ARG A 224 7.82 -3.52 33.27
N TYR A 225 6.55 -3.26 33.60
CA TYR A 225 5.61 -2.59 32.74
C TYR A 225 6.01 -1.14 32.45
N ASP A 226 6.41 -0.39 33.48
CA ASP A 226 6.89 1.00 33.35
C ASP A 226 8.11 1.10 32.41
N ARG A 227 9.03 0.14 32.49
CA ARG A 227 10.16 0.09 31.56
C ARG A 227 9.71 -0.11 30.11
N CYS A 228 8.72 -0.96 29.87
CA CYS A 228 8.17 -1.16 28.53
C CYS A 228 7.44 0.08 28.03
N ILE A 229 6.66 0.77 28.88
CA ILE A 229 6.01 2.05 28.54
C ILE A 229 7.06 3.12 28.24
N GLY A 230 8.09 3.23 29.07
CA GLY A 230 9.17 4.20 28.86
C GLY A 230 9.92 3.98 27.56
N ALA A 231 10.19 2.72 27.17
CA ALA A 231 10.76 2.39 25.87
C ALA A 231 9.82 2.76 24.71
N GLY A 232 8.51 2.54 24.89
CA GLY A 232 7.47 2.93 23.94
C GLY A 232 7.41 4.45 23.76
N TYR A 233 7.41 5.19 24.85
CA TYR A 233 7.42 6.65 24.84
C TYR A 233 8.65 7.20 24.10
N ALA A 234 9.86 6.72 24.42
CA ALA A 234 11.08 7.15 23.75
C ALA A 234 11.13 6.81 22.25
N ALA A 235 10.51 5.70 21.84
CA ALA A 235 10.38 5.35 20.43
C ALA A 235 9.37 6.27 19.70
N MET A 236 8.25 6.59 20.37
CA MET A 236 7.23 7.51 19.84
C MET A 236 7.76 8.94 19.73
N GLU A 237 8.50 9.41 20.73
CA GLU A 237 9.15 10.74 20.73
C GLU A 237 10.09 10.88 19.52
N ARG A 238 10.90 9.87 19.24
CA ARG A 238 11.76 9.85 18.04
C ARG A 238 10.97 9.93 16.74
N THR A 239 9.85 9.20 16.65
CA THR A 239 8.98 9.25 15.47
C THR A 239 8.42 10.66 15.29
N ASN A 240 7.85 11.22 16.35
CA ASN A 240 7.27 12.57 16.35
C ASN A 240 8.31 13.65 16.02
N PHE A 241 9.56 13.48 16.48
CA PHE A 241 10.64 14.41 16.15
C PHE A 241 10.92 14.44 14.64
N TYR A 242 11.00 13.25 13.98
CA TYR A 242 11.20 13.22 12.53
C TYR A 242 10.01 13.81 11.77
N ASP A 243 8.78 13.52 12.19
CA ASP A 243 7.57 14.11 11.59
C ASP A 243 7.54 15.63 11.76
N ALA A 244 7.86 16.12 12.96
CA ALA A 244 7.88 17.56 13.27
C ALA A 244 8.96 18.33 12.50
N VAL A 245 10.10 17.72 12.21
CA VAL A 245 11.22 18.37 11.48
C VAL A 245 11.03 18.26 9.96
N TYR A 246 10.41 17.18 9.48
CA TYR A 246 10.32 16.91 8.04
C TYR A 246 9.48 17.97 7.31
N SER A 247 8.27 18.24 7.77
CA SER A 247 7.36 19.18 7.11
C SER A 247 7.90 20.62 7.03
N PRO A 248 8.42 21.24 8.12
CA PRO A 248 9.07 22.55 8.02
C PRO A 248 10.31 22.56 7.10
N ALA A 249 11.09 21.48 7.07
CA ALA A 249 12.26 21.41 6.20
C ALA A 249 11.87 21.42 4.71
N VAL A 250 10.78 20.69 4.35
CA VAL A 250 10.22 20.71 3.00
C VAL A 250 9.70 22.09 2.63
N LEU A 251 8.95 22.74 3.53
CA LEU A 251 8.44 24.09 3.33
C LEU A 251 9.57 25.11 3.12
N LEU A 252 10.61 25.03 3.95
CA LEU A 252 11.78 25.91 3.83
C LEU A 252 12.52 25.72 2.52
N LEU A 253 12.70 24.47 2.08
CA LEU A 253 13.33 24.17 0.81
C LEU A 253 12.49 24.71 -0.38
N ASN A 254 11.17 24.52 -0.33
CA ASN A 254 10.26 25.10 -1.32
C ASN A 254 10.39 26.63 -1.34
N ALA A 255 10.38 27.29 -0.17
CA ALA A 255 10.53 28.75 -0.07
C ALA A 255 11.88 29.23 -0.63
N VAL A 256 12.97 28.51 -0.39
CA VAL A 256 14.30 28.82 -0.98
C VAL A 256 14.27 28.73 -2.50
N VAL A 257 13.72 27.67 -3.07
CA VAL A 257 13.61 27.52 -4.53
C VAL A 257 12.74 28.61 -5.14
N VAL A 258 11.60 28.91 -4.52
CA VAL A 258 10.72 30.01 -4.95
C VAL A 258 11.45 31.37 -4.85
N GLY A 259 12.20 31.62 -3.76
CA GLY A 259 13.00 32.80 -3.59
C GLY A 259 14.09 32.97 -4.66
N ILE A 260 14.77 31.89 -5.02
CA ILE A 260 15.75 31.88 -6.12
C ILE A 260 15.07 32.26 -7.43
N VAL A 261 13.91 31.67 -7.75
CA VAL A 261 13.15 31.99 -8.96
C VAL A 261 12.74 33.46 -8.98
N MET A 262 12.28 34.01 -7.86
CA MET A 262 11.90 35.41 -7.74
C MET A 262 13.10 36.35 -7.94
N LEU A 263 14.24 36.05 -7.33
CA LEU A 263 15.46 36.85 -7.47
C LEU A 263 15.99 36.82 -8.91
N LEU A 264 15.97 35.65 -9.57
CA LEU A 264 16.36 35.52 -10.96
C LEU A 264 15.43 36.28 -11.90
N SER A 265 14.11 36.23 -11.66
CA SER A 265 13.12 36.99 -12.45
C SER A 265 13.23 38.51 -12.28
N ALA A 266 13.63 38.97 -11.08
CA ALA A 266 13.81 40.40 -10.79
C ALA A 266 15.19 40.94 -11.17
N SER A 267 16.10 40.08 -11.60
CA SER A 267 17.47 40.46 -11.98
C SER A 267 17.45 41.34 -13.25
N GLY A 268 17.96 42.59 -13.17
CA GLY A 268 18.08 43.50 -14.27
C GLY A 268 19.23 43.18 -15.28
N ASN A 269 19.90 42.05 -15.12
CA ASN A 269 21.03 41.66 -15.98
C ASN A 269 20.54 41.04 -17.29
N ALA A 270 20.96 41.57 -18.44
CA ALA A 270 20.50 41.17 -19.76
C ALA A 270 20.69 39.67 -20.04
N VAL A 271 21.78 39.06 -19.58
CA VAL A 271 22.07 37.63 -19.78
C VAL A 271 21.14 36.77 -18.89
N VAL A 272 20.87 37.24 -17.69
CA VAL A 272 19.94 36.54 -16.78
C VAL A 272 18.51 36.67 -17.27
N LEU A 273 18.13 37.85 -17.80
CA LEU A 273 16.81 38.07 -18.42
C LEU A 273 16.60 37.23 -19.67
N GLU A 274 17.61 37.02 -20.49
CA GLU A 274 17.52 36.15 -21.67
C GLU A 274 17.35 34.69 -21.31
N LEU A 275 18.04 34.20 -20.26
CA LEU A 275 17.98 32.81 -19.80
C LEU A 275 16.82 32.51 -18.83
N PHE A 276 16.48 33.50 -17.98
CA PHE A 276 15.52 33.36 -16.91
C PHE A 276 14.39 34.42 -16.93
N GLY A 277 14.41 35.31 -17.93
CA GLY A 277 13.40 36.36 -18.08
C GLY A 277 12.03 35.76 -18.30
N MET A 278 11.15 35.98 -17.35
CA MET A 278 9.78 35.51 -17.39
C MET A 278 8.83 36.68 -17.24
N SER A 279 7.66 36.55 -17.88
CA SER A 279 6.53 37.40 -17.53
C SER A 279 6.11 37.18 -16.08
N VAL A 280 5.43 38.17 -15.51
CA VAL A 280 4.89 38.08 -14.12
C VAL A 280 3.98 36.86 -13.98
N GLY A 281 3.12 36.62 -14.96
CA GLY A 281 2.23 35.46 -14.96
C GLY A 281 2.97 34.12 -15.07
N THR A 282 4.00 34.06 -15.94
CA THR A 282 4.82 32.85 -16.01
C THR A 282 5.55 32.56 -14.71
N SER A 283 6.04 33.60 -14.02
CA SER A 283 6.68 33.45 -12.70
C SER A 283 5.71 32.83 -11.68
N VAL A 284 4.46 33.32 -11.63
CA VAL A 284 3.43 32.77 -10.75
C VAL A 284 3.08 31.33 -11.09
N ALA A 285 2.97 31.00 -12.37
CA ALA A 285 2.74 29.62 -12.79
C ALA A 285 3.87 28.68 -12.38
N VAL A 286 5.12 29.09 -12.59
CA VAL A 286 6.31 28.32 -12.23
C VAL A 286 6.37 28.10 -10.71
N ILE A 287 6.09 29.10 -9.89
CA ILE A 287 6.01 28.99 -8.43
C ILE A 287 4.97 27.94 -8.03
N ASN A 288 3.77 28.00 -8.64
CA ASN A 288 2.73 27.00 -8.40
C ASN A 288 3.18 25.58 -8.79
N TYR A 289 3.83 25.43 -9.94
CA TYR A 289 4.33 24.13 -10.38
C TYR A 289 5.42 23.57 -9.47
N ILE A 290 6.35 24.43 -9.03
CA ILE A 290 7.40 24.03 -8.08
C ILE A 290 6.76 23.48 -6.80
N SER A 291 5.79 24.20 -6.22
CA SER A 291 5.08 23.77 -5.02
C SER A 291 4.33 22.44 -5.22
N ARG A 292 3.82 22.19 -6.42
CA ARG A 292 3.11 20.95 -6.78
C ARG A 292 4.03 19.74 -7.03
N ILE A 293 5.35 19.95 -7.28
CA ILE A 293 6.32 18.86 -7.48
C ILE A 293 6.72 18.21 -6.16
N PHE A 294 6.74 18.96 -5.06
CA PHE A 294 7.24 18.44 -3.79
C PHE A 294 6.37 17.31 -3.21
N ALA A 295 5.04 17.44 -3.29
CA ALA A 295 4.13 16.42 -2.78
C ALA A 295 4.30 15.03 -3.48
N PRO A 296 4.36 14.93 -4.82
CA PRO A 296 4.69 13.67 -5.50
C PRO A 296 6.04 13.06 -5.12
N ILE A 297 7.06 13.88 -4.87
CA ILE A 297 8.37 13.33 -4.45
C ILE A 297 8.29 12.75 -3.04
N GLU A 298 7.49 13.35 -2.19
CA GLU A 298 7.23 12.85 -0.84
C GLU A 298 6.47 11.52 -0.89
N SER A 299 5.39 11.42 -1.69
CA SER A 299 4.59 10.20 -1.82
C SER A 299 5.38 9.03 -2.41
N LEU A 300 6.25 9.25 -3.39
CA LEU A 300 7.09 8.22 -4.00
C LEU A 300 7.87 7.40 -2.97
N GLY A 301 8.34 8.00 -1.89
CA GLY A 301 9.06 7.29 -0.83
C GLY A 301 8.16 6.33 -0.05
N MET A 302 6.92 6.73 0.25
CA MET A 302 5.93 5.90 0.94
C MET A 302 5.38 4.81 0.01
N GLU A 303 5.20 5.10 -1.26
CA GLU A 303 4.74 4.15 -2.27
C GLU A 303 5.70 2.99 -2.46
N VAL A 304 7.02 3.25 -2.47
CA VAL A 304 8.05 2.20 -2.49
C VAL A 304 7.91 1.27 -1.28
N GLN A 305 7.63 1.81 -0.09
CA GLN A 305 7.41 1.01 1.12
C GLN A 305 6.13 0.18 1.01
N THR A 306 5.04 0.76 0.50
CA THR A 306 3.78 0.07 0.24
C THR A 306 4.00 -1.10 -0.72
N ILE A 307 4.72 -0.88 -1.82
CA ILE A 307 5.08 -1.93 -2.79
C ILE A 307 5.89 -3.05 -2.11
N GLN A 308 6.89 -2.72 -1.28
CA GLN A 308 7.69 -3.72 -0.57
C GLN A 308 6.84 -4.55 0.40
N SER A 309 5.95 -3.92 1.14
CA SER A 309 5.03 -4.59 2.06
C SER A 309 4.06 -5.51 1.32
N ALA A 310 3.49 -5.03 0.22
CA ALA A 310 2.60 -5.79 -0.64
C ALA A 310 3.31 -7.00 -1.28
N MET A 311 4.55 -6.84 -1.73
CA MET A 311 5.34 -7.97 -2.27
C MET A 311 5.60 -9.06 -1.23
N ALA A 312 5.74 -8.69 0.05
CA ALA A 312 5.81 -9.68 1.13
C ALA A 312 4.46 -10.42 1.30
N GLY A 313 3.33 -9.71 1.24
CA GLY A 313 1.98 -10.30 1.24
C GLY A 313 1.76 -11.24 0.04
N VAL A 314 2.12 -10.78 -1.16
CA VAL A 314 2.07 -11.59 -2.39
C VAL A 314 2.81 -12.93 -2.21
N LYS A 315 4.04 -12.91 -1.68
CA LYS A 315 4.82 -14.14 -1.45
C LYS A 315 4.13 -15.10 -0.50
N ARG A 316 3.47 -14.61 0.58
CA ARG A 316 2.74 -15.46 1.52
C ARG A 316 1.47 -16.05 0.90
N ILE A 317 0.75 -15.26 0.11
CA ILE A 317 -0.43 -15.72 -0.62
C ILE A 317 -0.03 -16.73 -1.71
N ASP A 318 1.05 -16.46 -2.47
CA ASP A 318 1.56 -17.41 -3.47
C ASP A 318 1.97 -18.74 -2.84
N ALA A 319 2.62 -18.73 -1.68
CA ALA A 319 2.95 -19.92 -0.93
C ALA A 319 1.70 -20.69 -0.48
N PHE A 320 0.61 -20.00 -0.14
CA PHE A 320 -0.67 -20.62 0.18
C PHE A 320 -1.35 -21.23 -1.07
N LEU A 321 -1.39 -20.51 -2.18
CA LEU A 321 -1.98 -20.97 -3.43
C LEU A 321 -1.20 -22.14 -4.05
N ALA A 322 0.11 -22.22 -3.81
CA ALA A 322 0.98 -23.29 -4.32
C ALA A 322 0.84 -24.62 -3.55
N GLN A 323 0.11 -24.65 -2.42
CA GLN A 323 -0.06 -25.87 -1.65
C GLN A 323 -0.78 -26.97 -2.49
N PRO A 324 -0.41 -28.25 -2.30
CA PRO A 324 -1.02 -29.34 -3.05
C PRO A 324 -2.51 -29.47 -2.70
N GLU A 325 -3.32 -29.69 -3.72
CA GLU A 325 -4.75 -29.93 -3.56
C GLU A 325 -5.00 -31.40 -3.23
N ARG A 326 -6.15 -31.65 -2.58
CA ARG A 326 -6.58 -33.03 -2.37
C ARG A 326 -6.84 -33.70 -3.71
N GLU A 327 -6.35 -34.92 -3.88
CA GLU A 327 -6.72 -35.73 -5.02
C GLU A 327 -8.21 -36.12 -4.88
N ILE A 328 -9.06 -35.52 -5.69
CA ILE A 328 -10.44 -35.95 -5.80
C ILE A 328 -10.42 -37.16 -6.74
N SER A 329 -10.49 -38.35 -6.16
CA SER A 329 -10.74 -39.54 -6.97
C SER A 329 -12.01 -39.34 -7.80
N ALA A 330 -11.87 -39.31 -9.12
CA ALA A 330 -12.99 -39.13 -10.05
C ALA A 330 -14.02 -40.28 -9.98
N GLN A 331 -13.65 -41.36 -9.34
CA GLN A 331 -14.57 -42.46 -9.04
C GLN A 331 -15.41 -42.10 -7.81
N ARG A 332 -16.55 -41.47 -8.03
CA ARG A 332 -17.66 -41.55 -7.10
C ARG A 332 -18.10 -43.03 -7.08
N THR A 333 -17.43 -43.86 -6.32
CA THR A 333 -17.96 -45.16 -5.95
C THR A 333 -19.26 -44.88 -5.18
N ARG A 334 -20.38 -45.28 -5.74
CA ARG A 334 -21.63 -45.35 -4.97
C ARG A 334 -21.29 -46.12 -3.71
N ALA A 335 -21.66 -45.60 -2.54
CA ALA A 335 -21.51 -46.32 -1.30
C ALA A 335 -22.12 -47.70 -1.51
N ALA A 336 -21.26 -48.73 -1.50
CA ALA A 336 -21.72 -50.09 -1.59
C ALA A 336 -22.61 -50.34 -0.37
N ARG A 337 -23.80 -50.83 -0.57
CA ARG A 337 -24.60 -51.37 0.51
C ARG A 337 -23.94 -52.69 0.94
N GLY A 338 -23.42 -52.76 2.13
CA GLY A 338 -22.73 -53.97 2.61
C GLY A 338 -22.12 -53.78 3.98
N ASP A 339 -21.56 -54.84 4.48
CA ASP A 339 -20.83 -54.84 5.75
C ASP A 339 -19.47 -54.14 5.56
N VAL A 340 -19.00 -53.50 6.64
CA VAL A 340 -17.67 -52.86 6.68
C VAL A 340 -16.75 -53.74 7.51
N GLU A 341 -15.70 -54.27 6.88
CA GLU A 341 -14.69 -55.09 7.56
C GLU A 341 -13.35 -54.32 7.61
N LEU A 342 -12.82 -54.21 8.82
CA LEU A 342 -11.46 -53.75 9.06
C LEU A 342 -10.64 -54.97 9.45
N SER A 343 -9.60 -55.30 8.72
CA SER A 343 -8.74 -56.44 8.94
C SER A 343 -7.31 -56.00 9.16
N HIS A 344 -6.78 -56.25 10.39
CA HIS A 344 -5.41 -55.93 10.77
C HIS A 344 -4.97 -54.49 10.44
N VAL A 345 -5.84 -53.50 10.74
CA VAL A 345 -5.62 -52.11 10.43
C VAL A 345 -4.69 -51.45 11.45
N THR A 346 -3.54 -50.99 11.01
CA THR A 346 -2.66 -50.13 11.84
C THR A 346 -2.70 -48.71 11.27
N PHE A 347 -3.10 -47.76 12.09
CA PHE A 347 -3.25 -46.36 11.67
C PHE A 347 -2.75 -45.40 12.76
N GLY A 348 -2.13 -44.30 12.33
CA GLY A 348 -1.66 -43.24 13.23
C GLY A 348 -1.46 -41.90 12.54
N TYR A 349 -1.56 -40.84 13.35
CA TYR A 349 -1.22 -39.49 12.94
C TYR A 349 0.28 -39.23 13.23
N GLY A 350 1.14 -39.46 12.24
CA GLY A 350 2.59 -39.30 12.37
C GLY A 350 3.26 -40.53 13.03
N LYS A 351 4.10 -40.29 14.06
CA LYS A 351 4.90 -41.38 14.71
C LYS A 351 4.13 -42.21 15.71
N LYS A 352 2.96 -41.78 16.18
CA LYS A 352 2.16 -42.47 17.20
C LYS A 352 1.00 -43.22 16.54
N HIS A 353 0.95 -44.53 16.71
CA HIS A 353 -0.16 -45.32 16.24
C HIS A 353 -1.37 -45.10 17.15
N VAL A 354 -2.55 -44.87 16.56
CA VAL A 354 -3.84 -44.73 17.25
C VAL A 354 -4.59 -46.04 17.19
N LEU A 355 -4.50 -46.73 16.05
CA LEU A 355 -4.97 -48.12 15.92
C LEU A 355 -3.75 -49.00 15.67
N ASN A 356 -3.66 -50.12 16.34
CA ASN A 356 -2.57 -51.06 16.16
C ASN A 356 -3.16 -52.46 16.01
N ASP A 357 -2.96 -53.06 14.81
CA ASP A 357 -3.48 -54.37 14.44
C ASP A 357 -4.97 -54.58 14.77
N PHE A 358 -5.78 -53.56 14.44
CA PHE A 358 -7.19 -53.49 14.79
C PHE A 358 -8.05 -54.20 13.77
N SER A 359 -8.87 -55.17 14.20
CA SER A 359 -9.80 -55.88 13.34
C SER A 359 -11.22 -55.74 13.88
N MET A 360 -12.20 -55.44 13.00
CA MET A 360 -13.60 -55.28 13.39
C MET A 360 -14.49 -55.44 12.14
N THR A 361 -15.65 -56.04 12.31
CA THR A 361 -16.69 -56.10 11.28
C THR A 361 -17.94 -55.40 11.79
N VAL A 362 -18.48 -54.48 10.96
CA VAL A 362 -19.74 -53.75 11.21
C VAL A 362 -20.75 -54.15 10.18
N LYS A 363 -21.87 -54.72 10.56
CA LYS A 363 -22.92 -55.16 9.64
C LYS A 363 -23.76 -54.00 9.12
N GLN A 364 -24.37 -54.17 7.97
CA GLN A 364 -25.26 -53.16 7.40
C GLN A 364 -26.39 -52.81 8.38
N GLY A 365 -26.51 -51.48 8.74
CA GLY A 365 -27.51 -50.94 9.67
C GLY A 365 -27.09 -51.02 11.14
N GLU A 366 -25.93 -51.58 11.47
CA GLU A 366 -25.37 -51.60 12.82
C GLU A 366 -24.71 -50.22 13.13
N GLN A 367 -24.93 -49.77 14.38
CA GLN A 367 -24.27 -48.59 14.92
C GLN A 367 -23.19 -48.98 15.89
N VAL A 368 -21.96 -48.63 15.60
CA VAL A 368 -20.81 -48.95 16.45
C VAL A 368 -20.10 -47.67 16.87
N THR A 369 -19.80 -47.55 18.15
CA THR A 369 -19.04 -46.44 18.72
C THR A 369 -17.67 -46.93 19.16
N LEU A 370 -16.61 -46.33 18.62
CA LEU A 370 -15.24 -46.54 19.06
C LEU A 370 -14.90 -45.56 20.18
N ILE A 371 -14.57 -46.11 21.37
CA ILE A 371 -14.17 -45.32 22.53
C ILE A 371 -12.69 -45.61 22.80
N GLY A 372 -11.88 -44.55 22.97
CA GLY A 372 -10.46 -44.66 23.31
C GLY A 372 -10.00 -43.50 24.19
N ARG A 373 -8.81 -43.66 24.77
CA ARG A 373 -8.12 -42.59 25.52
C ARG A 373 -7.26 -41.74 24.60
#